data_c27c547116284c756c725e6ccc7eb544
#
_entry.id   c27c547116284c756c725e6ccc7eb544
#
_cell.length_a   1.000
_cell.length_b   1.000
_cell.length_c   1.000
_cell.angle_alpha   90.00
_cell.angle_beta   90.00
_cell.angle_gamma   90.00
#
_symmetry.space_group_name_H-M   'P 1'
#
loop_
_entity.id
_entity.type
_entity.pdbx_description
1 polymer ?
#
loop_
_entity_poly.entity_id
_entity_poly.type
_entity_poly.pdbx_seq_one_letter_code
_entity_poly.pdbx_strand_id
1 'polypeptide(L)'
;MAQSANHLRVAVGSWPPWCELAFGADGSVKPTGIAVEIFKIVVQKMNYTYTYVTAGNDEWGRLLLNGTWTGLIGMNVYGKSDMALGPFVVSWVRSQAVDYSGILYFDHNGIFLPRPRQEKDLANFTRPLSAETWLALAVVLGLSAILGIVMNHLLSPPTRYCSGGLQSLLPKYESGFNPVWIIAQLLNEPYPVIPPTHTGRVFMVTWLIAAFIIDAAYLGVLTSILAVPKVTIPVDSLEDLVSYRKIPWAIEEGTSLHQLLQQATEGLYKEVYDKKSYMVYGCYEARNRVKTERMAVLCDMLTMRKAINDDFSSTGQCNFHIARKPIFALSIAYAFPKKSKLTEEFNKWLIPLSESGLVIRRVLDSTSNATSCMRTLGKSGPASPILAFMDLAGVFALWIGGSHA
;
A
#
# COMPACT_ATOMS: atom_id res chain seq x y z
N MET A 1 -26.28 -49.82 -13.22
CA MET A 1 -25.00 -49.97 -12.55
C MET A 1 -25.16 -49.36 -11.15
N ALA A 2 -25.17 -50.21 -10.12
CA ALA A 2 -25.28 -49.73 -8.73
C ALA A 2 -24.03 -48.91 -8.41
N GLN A 3 -24.19 -47.61 -8.21
CA GLN A 3 -23.13 -46.77 -7.63
C GLN A 3 -22.85 -47.35 -6.26
N SER A 4 -21.58 -47.70 -6.00
CA SER A 4 -21.15 -48.13 -4.67
C SER A 4 -21.53 -47.03 -3.67
N ALA A 5 -22.11 -47.41 -2.51
CA ALA A 5 -22.64 -46.47 -1.50
C ALA A 5 -21.63 -45.48 -0.95
N ASN A 6 -20.38 -45.49 -1.39
CA ASN A 6 -19.26 -44.72 -0.86
C ASN A 6 -18.48 -43.97 -1.94
N HIS A 7 -19.13 -43.47 -3.00
CA HIS A 7 -18.49 -42.68 -4.04
C HIS A 7 -19.07 -41.27 -4.14
N LEU A 8 -18.19 -40.27 -4.13
CA LEU A 8 -18.57 -38.82 -4.12
C LEU A 8 -18.22 -38.17 -5.47
N ARG A 9 -19.16 -37.39 -5.99
CA ARG A 9 -18.92 -36.43 -7.06
C ARG A 9 -18.63 -35.08 -6.47
N VAL A 10 -17.41 -34.59 -6.59
CA VAL A 10 -16.91 -33.38 -5.92
C VAL A 10 -16.77 -32.27 -6.93
N ALA A 11 -17.59 -31.24 -6.83
CA ALA A 11 -17.50 -30.08 -7.68
C ALA A 11 -16.33 -29.20 -7.26
N VAL A 12 -15.49 -28.79 -8.23
CA VAL A 12 -14.26 -27.99 -7.99
C VAL A 12 -14.19 -26.79 -8.92
N GLY A 13 -13.65 -25.69 -8.42
CA GLY A 13 -13.36 -24.47 -9.17
C GLY A 13 -11.99 -23.90 -8.76
N SER A 14 -11.41 -23.06 -9.58
CA SER A 14 -10.09 -22.49 -9.34
C SER A 14 -10.15 -21.29 -8.41
N TRP A 15 -9.45 -21.34 -7.28
CA TRP A 15 -9.26 -20.22 -6.36
C TRP A 15 -7.95 -20.39 -5.56
N PRO A 16 -6.82 -19.92 -6.08
CA PRO A 16 -5.54 -19.99 -5.38
C PRO A 16 -5.54 -19.19 -4.08
N PRO A 17 -4.94 -19.69 -2.98
CA PRO A 17 -4.22 -20.96 -2.82
C PRO A 17 -5.09 -22.14 -2.37
N TRP A 18 -6.41 -21.97 -2.32
CA TRP A 18 -7.33 -22.97 -1.82
C TRP A 18 -7.48 -24.16 -2.76
N CYS A 19 -7.74 -23.88 -4.02
CA CYS A 19 -7.91 -24.85 -5.08
C CYS A 19 -7.33 -24.30 -6.38
N GLU A 20 -6.35 -24.98 -6.95
CA GLU A 20 -5.77 -24.69 -8.26
C GLU A 20 -6.06 -25.87 -9.18
N LEU A 21 -6.64 -25.62 -10.36
CA LEU A 21 -7.02 -26.67 -11.30
C LEU A 21 -5.90 -26.88 -12.31
N ALA A 22 -5.45 -28.14 -12.43
CA ALA A 22 -4.63 -28.60 -13.54
C ALA A 22 -5.44 -29.61 -14.37
N PHE A 23 -5.33 -29.52 -15.68
CA PHE A 23 -5.99 -30.46 -16.61
C PHE A 23 -4.97 -31.42 -17.15
N GLY A 24 -5.23 -32.71 -17.01
CA GLY A 24 -4.42 -33.77 -17.62
C GLY A 24 -4.61 -33.81 -19.15
N ALA A 25 -3.69 -34.44 -19.87
CA ALA A 25 -3.78 -34.64 -21.31
C ALA A 25 -5.01 -35.50 -21.73
N ASP A 26 -5.56 -36.26 -20.80
CA ASP A 26 -6.77 -37.07 -20.91
C ASP A 26 -8.06 -36.30 -20.56
N GLY A 27 -7.98 -34.98 -20.29
CA GLY A 27 -9.10 -34.18 -19.85
C GLY A 27 -9.47 -34.36 -18.37
N SER A 28 -8.72 -35.18 -17.61
CA SER A 28 -8.95 -35.35 -16.18
C SER A 28 -8.60 -34.06 -15.39
N VAL A 29 -9.45 -33.71 -14.42
CA VAL A 29 -9.22 -32.57 -13.54
C VAL A 29 -8.39 -33.02 -12.35
N LYS A 30 -7.26 -32.37 -12.13
CA LYS A 30 -6.35 -32.65 -11.00
C LYS A 30 -6.22 -31.40 -10.12
N PRO A 31 -7.14 -31.21 -9.18
CA PRO A 31 -7.07 -30.07 -8.28
C PRO A 31 -5.96 -30.25 -7.24
N THR A 32 -5.30 -29.14 -6.92
CA THR A 32 -4.29 -29.01 -5.86
C THR A 32 -4.64 -27.82 -4.97
N GLY A 33 -4.01 -27.69 -3.81
CA GLY A 33 -4.22 -26.57 -2.91
C GLY A 33 -4.74 -26.96 -1.54
N ILE A 34 -4.87 -25.98 -0.65
CA ILE A 34 -5.13 -26.18 0.78
C ILE A 34 -6.47 -26.92 1.01
N ALA A 35 -7.54 -26.47 0.38
CA ALA A 35 -8.85 -27.07 0.54
C ALA A 35 -8.88 -28.51 0.01
N VAL A 36 -8.16 -28.78 -1.07
CA VAL A 36 -8.03 -30.12 -1.65
C VAL A 36 -7.28 -31.08 -0.72
N GLU A 37 -6.20 -30.63 -0.09
CA GLU A 37 -5.44 -31.42 0.86
C GLU A 37 -6.26 -31.78 2.10
N ILE A 38 -6.95 -30.81 2.70
CA ILE A 38 -7.84 -31.02 3.84
C ILE A 38 -8.97 -32.00 3.48
N PHE A 39 -9.61 -31.81 2.33
CA PHE A 39 -10.63 -32.71 1.80
C PHE A 39 -10.10 -34.14 1.68
N LYS A 40 -8.94 -34.36 1.06
CA LYS A 40 -8.33 -35.69 0.92
C LYS A 40 -8.12 -36.41 2.25
N ILE A 41 -7.66 -35.68 3.28
CA ILE A 41 -7.47 -36.25 4.63
C ILE A 41 -8.81 -36.70 5.21
N VAL A 42 -9.84 -35.85 5.13
CA VAL A 42 -11.18 -36.16 5.68
C VAL A 42 -11.80 -37.36 4.95
N VAL A 43 -11.81 -37.35 3.61
CA VAL A 43 -12.43 -38.43 2.81
C VAL A 43 -11.69 -39.76 2.98
N GLN A 44 -10.36 -39.74 3.12
CA GLN A 44 -9.59 -40.93 3.44
C GLN A 44 -10.00 -41.54 4.79
N LYS A 45 -10.26 -40.71 5.80
CA LYS A 45 -10.75 -41.18 7.11
C LYS A 45 -12.18 -41.73 7.06
N MET A 46 -13.01 -41.20 6.16
CA MET A 46 -14.37 -41.66 5.93
C MET A 46 -14.44 -42.92 5.06
N ASN A 47 -13.34 -43.32 4.46
CA ASN A 47 -13.25 -44.48 3.51
C ASN A 47 -14.17 -44.32 2.29
N TYR A 48 -14.24 -43.11 1.74
CA TYR A 48 -14.98 -42.80 0.51
C TYR A 48 -14.01 -42.71 -0.68
N THR A 49 -14.51 -43.09 -1.86
CA THR A 49 -13.89 -42.79 -3.15
C THR A 49 -14.53 -41.53 -3.76
N TYR A 50 -13.86 -40.85 -4.66
CA TYR A 50 -14.37 -39.62 -5.23
C TYR A 50 -13.92 -39.40 -6.67
N THR A 51 -14.68 -38.61 -7.41
CA THR A 51 -14.33 -38.06 -8.74
C THR A 51 -14.58 -36.55 -8.71
N TYR A 52 -13.66 -35.80 -9.36
CA TYR A 52 -13.82 -34.36 -9.49
C TYR A 52 -14.66 -34.03 -10.74
N VAL A 53 -15.54 -33.03 -10.59
CA VAL A 53 -16.37 -32.50 -11.67
C VAL A 53 -16.30 -30.97 -11.65
N THR A 54 -16.37 -30.33 -12.81
CA THR A 54 -16.31 -28.85 -12.93
C THR A 54 -17.62 -28.30 -13.49
N ALA A 55 -17.92 -27.04 -13.20
CA ALA A 55 -19.11 -26.38 -13.72
C ALA A 55 -18.95 -25.90 -15.18
N GLY A 56 -17.76 -26.01 -15.76
CA GLY A 56 -17.47 -25.62 -17.16
C GLY A 56 -17.23 -24.11 -17.36
N ASN A 57 -17.65 -23.26 -16.44
CA ASN A 57 -17.53 -21.80 -16.53
C ASN A 57 -16.86 -21.16 -15.33
N ASP A 58 -16.21 -21.93 -14.45
CA ASP A 58 -15.56 -21.51 -13.21
C ASP A 58 -16.37 -20.56 -12.29
N GLU A 59 -17.70 -20.53 -12.46
CA GLU A 59 -18.60 -19.76 -11.59
C GLU A 59 -18.82 -20.44 -10.24
N TRP A 60 -18.69 -19.67 -9.16
CA TRP A 60 -18.98 -20.13 -7.79
C TRP A 60 -20.45 -20.42 -7.55
N GLY A 61 -21.33 -19.63 -8.16
CA GLY A 61 -22.77 -19.75 -8.09
C GLY A 61 -23.46 -18.51 -7.56
N ARG A 62 -24.38 -18.03 -8.36
CA ARG A 62 -25.30 -16.91 -8.04
C ARG A 62 -26.73 -17.31 -8.33
N LEU A 63 -27.64 -16.68 -7.61
CA LEU A 63 -29.07 -16.79 -7.86
C LEU A 63 -29.45 -15.81 -8.99
N LEU A 64 -29.98 -16.35 -10.09
CA LEU A 64 -30.46 -15.55 -11.20
C LEU A 64 -31.89 -15.02 -10.89
N LEU A 65 -32.33 -14.01 -11.63
CA LEU A 65 -33.66 -13.41 -11.49
C LEU A 65 -34.82 -14.39 -11.71
N ASN A 66 -34.57 -15.46 -12.48
CA ASN A 66 -35.53 -16.55 -12.72
C ASN A 66 -35.58 -17.59 -11.59
N GLY A 67 -34.86 -17.38 -10.48
CA GLY A 67 -34.79 -18.31 -9.35
C GLY A 67 -33.86 -19.50 -9.55
N THR A 68 -33.08 -19.59 -10.62
CA THR A 68 -32.12 -20.68 -10.85
C THR A 68 -30.73 -20.34 -10.31
N TRP A 69 -30.04 -21.37 -9.81
CA TRP A 69 -28.66 -21.27 -9.36
C TRP A 69 -27.68 -21.64 -10.46
N THR A 70 -26.60 -20.86 -10.61
CA THR A 70 -25.51 -21.13 -11.54
C THR A 70 -24.31 -21.78 -10.86
N GLY A 71 -23.30 -22.16 -11.62
CA GLY A 71 -21.97 -22.56 -11.14
C GLY A 71 -21.96 -23.77 -10.21
N LEU A 72 -20.98 -23.81 -9.32
CA LEU A 72 -20.77 -24.93 -8.37
C LEU A 72 -21.92 -25.10 -7.37
N ILE A 73 -22.51 -24.00 -6.89
CA ILE A 73 -23.71 -24.06 -6.02
C ILE A 73 -24.87 -24.67 -6.80
N GLY A 74 -25.07 -24.30 -8.07
CA GLY A 74 -26.10 -24.90 -8.93
C GLY A 74 -25.89 -26.41 -9.11
N MET A 75 -24.65 -26.88 -9.24
CA MET A 75 -24.37 -28.31 -9.31
C MET A 75 -24.82 -29.06 -8.07
N ASN A 76 -24.60 -28.51 -6.87
CA ASN A 76 -25.08 -29.09 -5.62
C ASN A 76 -26.63 -29.08 -5.54
N VAL A 77 -27.24 -27.95 -5.87
CA VAL A 77 -28.72 -27.79 -5.82
C VAL A 77 -29.43 -28.76 -6.75
N TYR A 78 -28.89 -28.99 -7.96
CA TYR A 78 -29.50 -29.86 -8.97
C TYR A 78 -28.99 -31.31 -8.92
N GLY A 79 -28.27 -31.71 -7.86
CA GLY A 79 -27.84 -33.09 -7.66
C GLY A 79 -26.77 -33.58 -8.68
N LYS A 80 -26.07 -32.65 -9.33
CA LYS A 80 -24.95 -32.98 -10.25
C LYS A 80 -23.66 -33.28 -9.49
N SER A 81 -23.55 -32.81 -8.24
CA SER A 81 -22.46 -33.09 -7.31
C SER A 81 -23.00 -33.39 -5.92
N ASP A 82 -22.27 -34.17 -5.15
CA ASP A 82 -22.60 -34.57 -3.78
C ASP A 82 -22.00 -33.59 -2.75
N MET A 83 -20.99 -32.83 -3.15
CA MET A 83 -20.45 -31.68 -2.45
C MET A 83 -19.72 -30.76 -3.42
N ALA A 84 -19.50 -29.51 -2.99
CA ALA A 84 -18.62 -28.59 -3.68
C ALA A 84 -17.45 -28.23 -2.75
N LEU A 85 -16.24 -28.44 -3.27
CA LEU A 85 -15.03 -28.34 -2.50
C LEU A 85 -14.58 -26.91 -2.28
N GLY A 86 -15.14 -25.92 -2.94
CA GLY A 86 -14.93 -24.50 -2.68
C GLY A 86 -13.50 -24.05 -2.46
N PRO A 87 -13.23 -23.07 -1.69
CA PRO A 87 -13.89 -22.55 -0.49
C PRO A 87 -15.06 -21.63 -0.81
N PHE A 88 -16.16 -21.83 -0.13
CA PHE A 88 -17.32 -20.95 -0.28
C PHE A 88 -17.42 -19.98 0.89
N VAL A 89 -17.66 -18.72 0.58
CA VAL A 89 -18.06 -17.74 1.58
C VAL A 89 -19.49 -18.05 2.02
N VAL A 90 -19.65 -18.26 3.31
CA VAL A 90 -20.96 -18.47 3.93
C VAL A 90 -21.79 -17.17 3.79
N SER A 91 -22.90 -17.23 3.09
CA SER A 91 -23.81 -16.10 2.94
C SER A 91 -25.26 -16.54 3.14
N TRP A 92 -26.10 -15.61 3.61
CA TRP A 92 -27.52 -15.86 3.87
C TRP A 92 -28.23 -16.38 2.60
N VAL A 93 -28.01 -15.74 1.46
CA VAL A 93 -28.64 -16.11 0.20
C VAL A 93 -28.31 -17.54 -0.20
N ARG A 94 -27.03 -17.92 -0.15
CA ARG A 94 -26.57 -19.27 -0.50
C ARG A 94 -27.02 -20.32 0.53
N SER A 95 -27.11 -19.94 1.83
CA SER A 95 -27.55 -20.86 2.89
C SER A 95 -29.02 -21.31 2.75
N GLN A 96 -29.80 -20.63 1.95
CA GLN A 96 -31.15 -21.08 1.62
C GLN A 96 -31.14 -22.30 0.68
N ALA A 97 -30.11 -22.43 -0.15
CA ALA A 97 -30.01 -23.45 -1.18
C ALA A 97 -29.08 -24.63 -0.83
N VAL A 98 -28.06 -24.40 -0.03
CA VAL A 98 -27.05 -25.38 0.36
C VAL A 98 -26.79 -25.36 1.86
N ASP A 99 -26.27 -26.47 2.38
CA ASP A 99 -25.73 -26.53 3.74
C ASP A 99 -24.20 -26.37 3.68
N TYR A 100 -23.61 -25.87 4.74
CA TYR A 100 -22.17 -25.67 4.84
C TYR A 100 -21.56 -26.62 5.86
N SER A 101 -20.30 -26.98 5.63
CA SER A 101 -19.47 -27.64 6.63
C SER A 101 -19.21 -26.74 7.85
N GLY A 102 -18.53 -27.25 8.85
CA GLY A 102 -17.80 -26.44 9.82
C GLY A 102 -16.87 -25.44 9.12
N ILE A 103 -16.61 -24.31 9.78
CA ILE A 103 -15.76 -23.25 9.20
C ILE A 103 -14.33 -23.77 9.03
N LEU A 104 -13.83 -23.65 7.83
CA LEU A 104 -12.46 -24.03 7.47
C LEU A 104 -11.46 -22.92 7.85
N TYR A 105 -11.82 -21.69 7.55
CA TYR A 105 -10.94 -20.53 7.76
C TYR A 105 -11.76 -19.23 7.84
N PHE A 106 -11.22 -18.26 8.60
CA PHE A 106 -11.75 -16.90 8.62
C PHE A 106 -10.79 -15.98 7.86
N ASP A 107 -11.29 -15.28 6.88
CA ASP A 107 -10.54 -14.30 6.09
C ASP A 107 -11.27 -12.95 6.07
N HIS A 108 -10.76 -12.01 5.32
CA HIS A 108 -11.34 -10.68 5.11
C HIS A 108 -11.25 -10.30 3.64
N ASN A 109 -12.21 -9.53 3.16
CA ASN A 109 -12.03 -8.78 1.92
C ASN A 109 -11.21 -7.52 2.19
N GLY A 110 -10.43 -7.12 1.19
CA GLY A 110 -9.60 -5.94 1.25
C GLY A 110 -9.41 -5.31 -0.14
N ILE A 111 -8.46 -4.41 -0.23
CA ILE A 111 -8.13 -3.70 -1.47
C ILE A 111 -6.70 -4.07 -1.86
N PHE A 112 -6.56 -4.69 -3.02
CA PHE A 112 -5.28 -5.05 -3.63
C PHE A 112 -4.81 -3.95 -4.57
N LEU A 113 -3.63 -3.41 -4.34
CA LEU A 113 -3.09 -2.21 -4.97
C LEU A 113 -1.70 -2.47 -5.55
N PRO A 114 -1.30 -1.75 -6.60
CA PRO A 114 0.11 -1.67 -6.95
C PRO A 114 0.87 -0.96 -5.83
N ARG A 115 2.11 -1.37 -5.58
CA ARG A 115 2.94 -0.72 -4.56
C ARG A 115 3.03 0.78 -4.82
N PRO A 116 2.80 1.62 -3.80
CA PRO A 116 2.97 3.06 -3.92
C PRO A 116 4.40 3.39 -4.32
N ARG A 117 4.55 4.29 -5.30
CA ARG A 117 5.87 4.82 -5.65
C ARG A 117 6.25 5.90 -4.64
N GLN A 118 7.52 6.02 -4.37
CA GLN A 118 8.04 7.20 -3.69
C GLN A 118 7.73 8.41 -4.57
N GLU A 119 6.93 9.33 -4.09
CA GLU A 119 6.79 10.63 -4.74
C GLU A 119 8.07 11.40 -4.50
N LYS A 120 8.78 11.68 -5.58
CA LYS A 120 9.93 12.57 -5.56
C LYS A 120 9.39 13.99 -5.47
N ASP A 121 9.42 14.55 -4.29
CA ASP A 121 8.97 15.90 -4.04
C ASP A 121 10.15 16.85 -4.24
N LEU A 122 10.07 17.65 -5.30
CA LEU A 122 11.08 18.65 -5.62
C LEU A 122 11.23 19.73 -4.52
N ALA A 123 10.23 19.85 -3.65
CA ALA A 123 10.21 20.80 -2.55
C ALA A 123 10.73 20.23 -1.22
N ASN A 124 11.36 19.06 -1.20
CA ASN A 124 11.85 18.43 0.05
C ASN A 124 12.83 19.32 0.82
N PHE A 125 13.57 20.22 0.15
CA PHE A 125 14.48 21.16 0.80
C PHE A 125 13.75 22.28 1.55
N THR A 126 12.51 22.60 1.26
CA THR A 126 11.74 23.62 2.01
C THR A 126 11.01 23.03 3.21
N ARG A 127 10.82 21.72 3.25
CA ARG A 127 10.07 21.01 4.31
C ARG A 127 10.72 21.00 5.71
N PRO A 128 12.06 21.12 5.88
CA PRO A 128 12.66 21.16 7.23
C PRO A 128 12.10 22.26 8.12
N LEU A 129 11.63 23.36 7.53
CA LEU A 129 11.02 24.46 8.27
C LEU A 129 9.57 24.66 7.84
N SER A 130 8.69 24.98 8.80
CA SER A 130 7.31 25.36 8.50
C SER A 130 7.25 26.72 7.76
N ALA A 131 6.16 26.99 7.07
CA ALA A 131 5.96 28.28 6.39
C ALA A 131 6.06 29.47 7.36
N GLU A 132 5.56 29.30 8.57
CA GLU A 132 5.66 30.30 9.65
C GLU A 132 7.12 30.54 10.06
N THR A 133 7.93 29.47 10.17
CA THR A 133 9.35 29.58 10.50
C THR A 133 10.15 30.24 9.38
N TRP A 134 9.84 29.96 8.10
CA TRP A 134 10.42 30.65 6.95
C TRP A 134 10.11 32.13 6.98
N LEU A 135 8.87 32.51 7.28
CA LEU A 135 8.45 33.90 7.40
C LEU A 135 9.15 34.59 8.57
N ALA A 136 9.21 33.95 9.75
CA ALA A 136 9.93 34.47 10.91
C ALA A 136 11.42 34.69 10.61
N LEU A 137 12.07 33.75 9.92
CA LEU A 137 13.46 33.89 9.49
C LEU A 137 13.64 35.09 8.56
N ALA A 138 12.76 35.27 7.59
CA ALA A 138 12.80 36.43 6.68
C ALA A 138 12.64 37.76 7.43
N VAL A 139 11.72 37.82 8.41
CA VAL A 139 11.54 39.03 9.27
C VAL A 139 12.78 39.29 10.11
N VAL A 140 13.37 38.27 10.74
CA VAL A 140 14.59 38.40 11.53
C VAL A 140 15.76 38.87 10.71
N LEU A 141 15.93 38.32 9.48
CA LEU A 141 16.95 38.75 8.53
C LEU A 141 16.77 40.24 8.15
N GLY A 142 15.54 40.64 7.83
CA GLY A 142 15.22 42.05 7.52
C GLY A 142 15.51 42.99 8.69
N LEU A 143 15.07 42.65 9.89
CA LEU A 143 15.32 43.44 11.09
C LEU A 143 16.83 43.52 11.42
N SER A 144 17.56 42.41 11.29
CA SER A 144 19.01 42.40 11.54
C SER A 144 19.75 43.24 10.51
N ALA A 145 19.31 43.24 9.24
CA ALA A 145 19.89 44.07 8.19
C ALA A 145 19.63 45.56 8.47
N ILE A 146 18.41 45.92 8.85
CA ILE A 146 18.06 47.31 9.24
C ILE A 146 18.88 47.75 10.43
N LEU A 147 18.97 46.93 11.47
CA LEU A 147 19.78 47.23 12.68
C LEU A 147 21.24 47.42 12.32
N GLY A 148 21.79 46.57 11.45
CA GLY A 148 23.17 46.71 10.97
C GLY A 148 23.43 48.01 10.22
N ILE A 149 22.49 48.46 9.37
CA ILE A 149 22.57 49.73 8.66
C ILE A 149 22.52 50.91 9.64
N VAL A 150 21.58 50.86 10.59
CA VAL A 150 21.45 51.91 11.64
C VAL A 150 22.71 51.99 12.49
N MET A 151 23.24 50.85 12.93
CA MET A 151 24.50 50.78 13.67
C MET A 151 25.67 51.38 12.87
N ASN A 152 25.72 51.12 11.57
CA ASN A 152 26.75 51.68 10.71
C ASN A 152 26.63 53.22 10.60
N HIS A 153 25.42 53.75 10.47
CA HIS A 153 25.20 55.18 10.38
C HIS A 153 25.45 55.91 11.71
N LEU A 154 25.07 55.33 12.84
CA LEU A 154 25.18 56.00 14.15
C LEU A 154 26.55 55.85 14.78
N LEU A 155 27.28 54.75 14.55
CA LEU A 155 28.49 54.40 15.28
C LEU A 155 29.75 54.48 14.41
N SER A 156 29.64 54.75 13.10
CA SER A 156 30.81 54.99 12.24
C SER A 156 31.29 56.44 12.46
N PRO A 157 32.51 56.66 12.88
CA PRO A 157 33.02 58.02 13.03
C PRO A 157 33.02 58.74 11.67
N PRO A 158 32.73 60.03 11.62
CA PRO A 158 32.79 60.79 10.36
C PRO A 158 34.21 60.71 9.79
N THR A 159 34.37 60.06 8.68
CA THR A 159 35.68 59.99 7.99
C THR A 159 36.06 61.40 7.56
N ARG A 160 37.04 61.99 8.25
CA ARG A 160 37.67 63.21 7.74
C ARG A 160 38.28 62.89 6.37
N TYR A 161 37.80 63.55 5.34
CA TYR A 161 38.38 63.54 4.02
C TYR A 161 39.84 64.07 4.13
N CYS A 162 40.82 63.18 4.12
CA CYS A 162 42.17 63.52 3.75
C CYS A 162 42.26 63.47 2.22
N SER A 163 42.19 64.63 1.62
CA SER A 163 42.42 64.85 0.20
C SER A 163 43.86 64.53 -0.18
N GLY A 164 44.04 63.68 -1.17
CA GLY A 164 45.32 63.56 -1.88
C GLY A 164 45.70 62.14 -2.24
N GLY A 165 45.65 61.85 -3.54
CA GLY A 165 46.39 60.74 -4.14
C GLY A 165 45.57 59.74 -4.93
N LEU A 166 46.21 59.18 -5.94
CA LEU A 166 45.75 58.24 -6.97
C LEU A 166 45.07 56.92 -6.50
N GLN A 167 44.70 56.84 -5.21
CA GLN A 167 44.03 55.70 -4.56
C GLN A 167 42.48 55.76 -4.62
N SER A 168 41.93 56.80 -5.27
CA SER A 168 40.49 57.00 -5.34
C SER A 168 39.78 56.13 -6.40
N LEU A 169 40.45 55.26 -7.10
CA LEU A 169 39.89 54.38 -8.15
C LEU A 169 39.63 52.92 -7.69
N LEU A 170 40.01 52.57 -6.48
CA LEU A 170 39.61 51.30 -5.89
C LEU A 170 38.32 51.54 -5.05
N PRO A 171 37.28 50.71 -5.19
CA PRO A 171 36.13 50.80 -4.33
C PRO A 171 36.63 50.68 -2.87
N LYS A 172 36.52 51.77 -2.12
CA LYS A 172 36.91 51.85 -0.74
C LYS A 172 36.01 50.99 0.09
N TYR A 173 36.38 49.75 0.28
CA TYR A 173 35.74 48.76 1.13
C TYR A 173 36.05 49.15 2.59
N GLU A 174 35.49 50.32 3.02
CA GLU A 174 35.79 50.85 4.32
C GLU A 174 34.78 50.35 5.36
N SER A 175 35.32 49.62 6.31
CA SER A 175 34.98 49.63 7.77
C SER A 175 33.52 49.87 8.17
N GLY A 176 32.57 49.48 7.34
CA GLY A 176 31.14 49.56 7.68
C GLY A 176 30.53 48.17 7.77
N PHE A 177 29.54 48.03 8.60
CA PHE A 177 28.74 46.82 8.67
C PHE A 177 27.89 46.67 7.40
N ASN A 178 28.28 45.69 6.55
CA ASN A 178 27.55 45.41 5.32
C ASN A 178 26.41 44.39 5.63
N PRO A 179 25.13 44.68 5.35
CA PRO A 179 24.02 43.73 5.59
C PRO A 179 24.17 42.38 4.88
N VAL A 180 24.93 42.33 3.77
CA VAL A 180 25.28 41.09 3.08
C VAL A 180 26.00 40.08 3.99
N TRP A 181 26.75 40.59 5.02
CA TRP A 181 27.41 39.74 6.00
C TRP A 181 26.41 38.85 6.77
N ILE A 182 25.20 39.32 7.07
CA ILE A 182 24.19 38.59 7.82
C ILE A 182 23.77 37.34 7.03
N ILE A 183 23.58 37.50 5.72
CA ILE A 183 23.23 36.40 4.82
C ILE A 183 24.42 35.48 4.59
N ALA A 184 25.62 36.03 4.42
CA ALA A 184 26.84 35.24 4.23
C ALA A 184 27.09 34.29 5.41
N GLN A 185 26.87 34.74 6.64
CA GLN A 185 27.02 33.89 7.83
C GLN A 185 25.96 32.79 7.91
N LEU A 186 24.74 33.02 7.45
CA LEU A 186 23.71 31.98 7.37
C LEU A 186 24.05 30.93 6.28
N LEU A 187 24.84 31.31 5.27
CA LEU A 187 25.34 30.41 4.23
C LEU A 187 26.71 29.80 4.56
N ASN A 188 27.19 29.95 5.78
CA ASN A 188 28.52 29.53 6.24
C ASN A 188 29.69 30.11 5.41
N GLU A 189 29.52 31.28 4.78
CA GLU A 189 30.56 31.94 4.03
C GLU A 189 31.43 32.79 4.93
N PRO A 190 32.78 32.67 4.84
CA PRO A 190 33.72 33.47 5.62
C PRO A 190 33.67 34.96 5.20
N TYR A 191 33.52 35.83 6.18
CA TYR A 191 33.50 37.26 5.92
C TYR A 191 34.74 37.91 6.57
N PRO A 192 35.61 38.56 5.79
CA PRO A 192 36.91 38.98 6.27
C PRO A 192 36.93 40.24 7.12
N VAL A 193 35.78 40.94 7.30
CA VAL A 193 35.74 42.23 7.97
C VAL A 193 35.15 42.09 9.38
N ILE A 194 35.91 42.49 10.37
CA ILE A 194 35.48 42.53 11.81
C ILE A 194 35.07 43.95 12.13
N PRO A 195 33.86 44.17 12.77
CA PRO A 195 33.43 45.49 13.19
C PRO A 195 34.43 46.13 14.15
N PRO A 196 34.71 47.44 13.99
CA PRO A 196 35.69 48.14 14.83
C PRO A 196 35.14 48.42 16.23
N THR A 197 33.82 48.52 16.40
CA THR A 197 33.16 48.87 17.64
C THR A 197 32.86 47.64 18.51
N HIS A 198 32.92 47.80 19.86
CA HIS A 198 32.59 46.74 20.78
C HIS A 198 31.14 46.26 20.61
N THR A 199 30.19 47.17 20.42
CA THR A 199 28.76 46.85 20.20
C THR A 199 28.58 46.04 18.92
N GLY A 200 29.27 46.39 17.84
CA GLY A 200 29.27 45.63 16.57
C GLY A 200 29.82 44.22 16.74
N ARG A 201 30.87 44.03 17.55
CA ARG A 201 31.43 42.69 17.82
C ARG A 201 30.46 41.82 18.65
N VAL A 202 29.79 42.40 19.66
CA VAL A 202 28.77 41.66 20.43
C VAL A 202 27.62 41.24 19.54
N PHE A 203 27.11 42.16 18.69
CA PHE A 203 26.07 41.81 17.70
C PHE A 203 26.53 40.70 16.75
N MET A 204 27.78 40.78 16.25
CA MET A 204 28.37 39.75 15.40
C MET A 204 28.38 38.37 16.08
N VAL A 205 28.85 38.28 17.31
CA VAL A 205 28.93 37.01 18.05
C VAL A 205 27.54 36.44 18.31
N THR A 206 26.57 37.26 18.73
CA THR A 206 25.20 36.80 18.96
C THR A 206 24.53 36.31 17.68
N TRP A 207 24.76 36.99 16.54
CA TRP A 207 24.28 36.56 15.23
C TRP A 207 24.92 35.25 14.78
N LEU A 208 26.26 35.09 14.95
CA LEU A 208 26.96 33.86 14.64
C LEU A 208 26.40 32.66 15.40
N ILE A 209 26.13 32.81 16.69
CA ILE A 209 25.54 31.74 17.50
C ILE A 209 24.13 31.42 17.00
N ALA A 210 23.30 32.42 16.70
CA ALA A 210 21.96 32.24 16.20
C ALA A 210 21.97 31.54 14.81
N ALA A 211 22.82 31.99 13.89
CA ALA A 211 22.98 31.39 12.56
C ALA A 211 23.44 29.93 12.65
N PHE A 212 24.41 29.65 13.51
CA PHE A 212 24.90 28.28 13.75
C PHE A 212 23.80 27.34 14.24
N ILE A 213 22.96 27.80 15.20
CA ILE A 213 21.83 26.99 15.73
C ILE A 213 20.80 26.74 14.63
N ILE A 214 20.44 27.75 13.83
CA ILE A 214 19.46 27.63 12.75
C ILE A 214 19.98 26.64 11.69
N ASP A 215 21.22 26.78 11.29
CA ASP A 215 21.86 25.93 10.28
C ASP A 215 21.96 24.47 10.74
N ALA A 216 22.42 24.25 11.98
CA ALA A 216 22.49 22.92 12.58
C ALA A 216 21.10 22.26 12.68
N ALA A 217 20.07 23.01 13.06
CA ALA A 217 18.68 22.53 13.13
C ALA A 217 18.15 22.18 11.73
N TYR A 218 18.37 23.06 10.74
CA TYR A 218 17.96 22.83 9.35
C TYR A 218 18.62 21.57 8.76
N LEU A 219 19.94 21.45 8.88
CA LEU A 219 20.69 20.30 8.40
C LEU A 219 20.28 19.00 9.09
N GLY A 220 20.06 19.00 10.40
CA GLY A 220 19.61 17.84 11.16
C GLY A 220 18.26 17.34 10.70
N VAL A 221 17.28 18.23 10.51
CA VAL A 221 15.95 17.86 10.01
C VAL A 221 16.00 17.42 8.55
N LEU A 222 16.75 18.15 7.70
CA LEU A 222 16.92 17.79 6.29
C LEU A 222 17.53 16.39 6.15
N THR A 223 18.58 16.09 6.90
CA THR A 223 19.22 14.76 6.91
C THR A 223 18.22 13.68 7.35
N SER A 224 17.40 13.95 8.37
CA SER A 224 16.36 13.01 8.82
C SER A 224 15.30 12.77 7.74
N ILE A 225 14.84 13.78 7.04
CA ILE A 225 13.85 13.67 5.95
C ILE A 225 14.42 12.87 4.77
N LEU A 226 15.67 13.11 4.41
CA LEU A 226 16.33 12.42 3.31
C LEU A 226 16.70 10.98 3.68
N ALA A 227 17.02 10.70 4.95
CA ALA A 227 17.35 9.35 5.42
C ALA A 227 16.15 8.41 5.49
N VAL A 228 14.94 8.94 5.71
CA VAL A 228 13.71 8.14 5.82
C VAL A 228 12.74 8.57 4.73
N PRO A 229 12.76 7.91 3.57
CA PRO A 229 11.83 8.23 2.49
C PRO A 229 10.39 7.99 2.95
N LYS A 230 9.58 9.03 2.93
CA LYS A 230 8.17 8.96 3.29
C LYS A 230 7.39 8.37 2.10
N VAL A 231 6.92 7.15 2.24
CA VAL A 231 5.99 6.55 1.28
C VAL A 231 4.58 6.96 1.70
N THR A 232 3.95 7.81 0.91
CA THR A 232 2.52 8.12 1.08
C THR A 232 1.68 7.00 0.49
N ILE A 233 0.81 6.41 1.32
CA ILE A 233 -0.18 5.42 0.88
C ILE A 233 -1.46 6.21 0.58
N PRO A 234 -1.83 6.41 -0.69
CA PRO A 234 -2.98 7.26 -1.03
C PRO A 234 -4.32 6.58 -0.75
N VAL A 235 -4.34 5.25 -0.66
CA VAL A 235 -5.55 4.44 -0.44
C VAL A 235 -5.25 3.39 0.62
N ASP A 236 -5.84 3.52 1.78
CA ASP A 236 -5.69 2.58 2.90
C ASP A 236 -7.05 2.08 3.43
N SER A 237 -8.13 2.60 2.88
CA SER A 237 -9.52 2.26 3.21
C SER A 237 -10.42 2.34 1.97
N LEU A 238 -11.66 1.86 2.12
CA LEU A 238 -12.66 1.93 1.04
C LEU A 238 -13.11 3.38 0.80
N GLU A 239 -13.17 4.19 1.85
CA GLU A 239 -13.45 5.62 1.81
C GLU A 239 -12.38 6.37 1.01
N ASP A 240 -11.10 6.03 1.26
CA ASP A 240 -9.98 6.62 0.53
C ASP A 240 -10.03 6.25 -0.95
N LEU A 241 -10.39 4.99 -1.28
CA LEU A 241 -10.49 4.52 -2.65
C LEU A 241 -11.49 5.37 -3.46
N VAL A 242 -12.66 5.64 -2.88
CA VAL A 242 -13.71 6.45 -3.52
C VAL A 242 -13.32 7.92 -3.62
N SER A 243 -12.62 8.45 -2.62
CA SER A 243 -12.17 9.85 -2.57
C SER A 243 -10.99 10.10 -3.50
N TYR A 244 -10.06 9.15 -3.58
CA TYR A 244 -8.84 9.24 -4.39
C TYR A 244 -9.08 8.75 -5.82
N ARG A 245 -9.81 9.52 -6.61
CA ARG A 245 -10.28 9.18 -7.96
C ARG A 245 -9.20 8.88 -9.01
N LYS A 246 -7.93 8.85 -8.65
CA LYS A 246 -6.82 8.63 -9.58
C LYS A 246 -6.50 7.17 -9.86
N ILE A 247 -7.02 6.25 -9.06
CA ILE A 247 -6.80 4.81 -9.21
C ILE A 247 -8.11 4.16 -9.64
N PRO A 248 -8.20 3.60 -10.85
CA PRO A 248 -9.36 2.82 -11.27
C PRO A 248 -9.43 1.54 -10.45
N TRP A 249 -10.63 1.01 -10.19
CA TRP A 249 -10.77 -0.24 -9.47
C TRP A 249 -11.73 -1.22 -10.13
N ALA A 250 -11.47 -2.49 -9.84
CA ALA A 250 -12.29 -3.60 -10.28
C ALA A 250 -12.84 -4.38 -9.09
N ILE A 251 -13.96 -5.05 -9.33
CA ILE A 251 -14.62 -5.98 -8.42
C ILE A 251 -14.61 -7.36 -9.08
N GLU A 252 -14.35 -8.39 -8.29
CA GLU A 252 -14.38 -9.78 -8.78
C GLU A 252 -15.82 -10.25 -8.95
N GLU A 253 -16.16 -10.70 -10.16
CA GLU A 253 -17.52 -11.11 -10.53
C GLU A 253 -17.90 -12.45 -9.86
N GLY A 254 -19.18 -12.60 -9.49
CA GLY A 254 -19.70 -13.85 -8.93
C GLY A 254 -19.38 -14.11 -7.47
N THR A 255 -18.62 -13.21 -6.81
CA THR A 255 -18.26 -13.32 -5.40
C THR A 255 -19.36 -12.79 -4.48
N SER A 256 -19.27 -13.13 -3.20
CA SER A 256 -20.17 -12.57 -2.16
C SER A 256 -19.98 -11.06 -1.98
N LEU A 257 -18.77 -10.56 -2.18
CA LEU A 257 -18.48 -9.11 -2.19
C LEU A 257 -19.22 -8.41 -3.33
N HIS A 258 -19.11 -8.96 -4.55
CA HIS A 258 -19.86 -8.43 -5.70
C HIS A 258 -21.36 -8.36 -5.40
N GLN A 259 -21.93 -9.44 -4.87
CA GLN A 259 -23.36 -9.49 -4.56
C GLN A 259 -23.74 -8.46 -3.48
N LEU A 260 -22.93 -8.32 -2.42
CA LEU A 260 -23.12 -7.33 -1.37
C LEU A 260 -23.13 -5.89 -1.91
N LEU A 261 -22.13 -5.56 -2.73
CA LEU A 261 -22.00 -4.22 -3.31
C LEU A 261 -23.10 -3.91 -4.32
N GLN A 262 -23.53 -4.91 -5.10
CA GLN A 262 -24.61 -4.80 -6.08
C GLN A 262 -25.97 -4.55 -5.43
N GLN A 263 -26.22 -5.18 -4.27
CA GLN A 263 -27.48 -5.07 -3.54
C GLN A 263 -27.55 -3.80 -2.67
N ALA A 264 -26.46 -3.08 -2.49
CA ALA A 264 -26.45 -1.84 -1.74
C ALA A 264 -27.31 -0.77 -2.42
N THR A 265 -28.25 -0.19 -1.68
CA THR A 265 -29.16 0.84 -2.17
C THR A 265 -28.61 2.25 -1.98
N GLU A 266 -27.79 2.46 -0.95
CA GLU A 266 -27.23 3.75 -0.57
C GLU A 266 -25.88 3.60 0.16
N GLY A 267 -25.19 4.70 0.41
CA GLY A 267 -23.94 4.74 1.17
C GLY A 267 -22.70 4.33 0.38
N LEU A 268 -21.60 4.12 1.11
CA LEU A 268 -20.29 3.87 0.55
C LEU A 268 -20.24 2.65 -0.39
N TYR A 269 -20.91 1.55 -0.03
CA TYR A 269 -20.93 0.33 -0.84
C TYR A 269 -21.59 0.54 -2.20
N LYS A 270 -22.68 1.32 -2.24
CA LYS A 270 -23.33 1.71 -3.50
C LYS A 270 -22.40 2.54 -4.36
N GLU A 271 -21.71 3.51 -3.76
CA GLU A 271 -20.79 4.38 -4.45
C GLU A 271 -19.58 3.61 -5.04
N VAL A 272 -19.04 2.64 -4.28
CA VAL A 272 -17.97 1.74 -4.76
C VAL A 272 -18.44 0.92 -5.95
N TYR A 273 -19.68 0.41 -5.92
CA TYR A 273 -20.22 -0.39 -7.01
C TYR A 273 -20.47 0.44 -8.26
N ASP A 274 -21.08 1.62 -8.12
CA ASP A 274 -21.44 2.46 -9.27
C ASP A 274 -20.22 3.07 -9.97
N LYS A 275 -19.18 3.41 -9.21
CA LYS A 275 -17.95 4.02 -9.72
C LYS A 275 -16.85 3.02 -10.11
N LYS A 276 -17.11 1.70 -10.04
CA LYS A 276 -16.15 0.71 -10.49
C LYS A 276 -15.81 0.90 -11.97
N SER A 277 -14.56 0.69 -12.33
CA SER A 277 -14.11 0.83 -13.72
C SER A 277 -14.26 -0.48 -14.49
N TYR A 278 -14.05 -1.63 -13.81
CA TYR A 278 -14.00 -2.94 -14.44
C TYR A 278 -14.62 -4.02 -13.55
N MET A 279 -14.96 -5.16 -14.17
CA MET A 279 -15.21 -6.44 -13.51
C MET A 279 -14.07 -7.38 -13.89
N VAL A 280 -13.64 -8.24 -12.97
CA VAL A 280 -12.62 -9.27 -13.19
C VAL A 280 -13.17 -10.62 -12.77
N TYR A 281 -12.73 -11.70 -13.43
CA TYR A 281 -13.21 -13.06 -13.16
C TYR A 281 -12.42 -13.78 -12.06
N GLY A 282 -11.23 -13.29 -11.72
CA GLY A 282 -10.39 -13.84 -10.67
C GLY A 282 -9.39 -12.81 -10.17
N CYS A 283 -9.27 -12.71 -8.85
CA CYS A 283 -8.34 -11.79 -8.21
C CYS A 283 -6.88 -12.16 -8.49
N TYR A 284 -6.57 -13.45 -8.46
CA TYR A 284 -5.23 -13.95 -8.69
C TYR A 284 -4.74 -13.66 -10.11
N GLU A 285 -5.58 -13.87 -11.11
CA GLU A 285 -5.32 -13.58 -12.52
C GLU A 285 -5.20 -12.08 -12.78
N ALA A 286 -6.00 -11.27 -12.06
CA ALA A 286 -5.99 -9.81 -12.18
C ALA A 286 -4.67 -9.18 -11.71
N ARG A 287 -3.80 -9.88 -10.97
CA ARG A 287 -2.53 -9.35 -10.43
C ARG A 287 -1.65 -8.67 -11.48
N ASN A 288 -1.61 -9.23 -12.69
CA ASN A 288 -0.81 -8.64 -13.77
C ASN A 288 -1.38 -7.27 -14.17
N ARG A 289 -2.70 -7.13 -14.27
CA ARG A 289 -3.37 -5.87 -14.56
C ARG A 289 -3.19 -4.84 -13.44
N VAL A 290 -3.23 -5.27 -12.17
CA VAL A 290 -2.91 -4.41 -11.02
C VAL A 290 -1.53 -3.78 -11.18
N LYS A 291 -0.54 -4.56 -11.64
CA LYS A 291 0.85 -4.09 -11.84
C LYS A 291 0.98 -3.16 -13.06
N THR A 292 0.41 -3.54 -14.19
CA THR A 292 0.60 -2.84 -15.49
C THR A 292 -0.31 -1.62 -15.62
N GLU A 293 -1.59 -1.78 -15.32
CA GLU A 293 -2.61 -0.72 -15.46
C GLU A 293 -2.71 0.16 -14.20
N ARG A 294 -1.98 -0.21 -13.12
CA ARG A 294 -2.00 0.47 -11.83
C ARG A 294 -3.41 0.65 -11.24
N MET A 295 -4.21 -0.37 -11.37
CA MET A 295 -5.58 -0.44 -10.85
C MET A 295 -5.64 -1.10 -9.48
N ALA A 296 -6.70 -0.85 -8.73
CA ALA A 296 -7.04 -1.59 -7.52
C ALA A 296 -7.98 -2.76 -7.84
N VAL A 297 -7.91 -3.83 -7.05
CA VAL A 297 -8.88 -4.94 -7.11
C VAL A 297 -9.41 -5.22 -5.71
N LEU A 298 -10.71 -5.37 -5.57
CA LEU A 298 -11.36 -5.73 -4.33
C LEU A 298 -11.55 -7.25 -4.28
N CYS A 299 -10.86 -7.92 -3.36
CA CYS A 299 -10.94 -9.38 -3.21
C CYS A 299 -10.53 -9.85 -1.80
N ASP A 300 -10.43 -11.15 -1.59
CA ASP A 300 -10.03 -11.75 -0.33
C ASP A 300 -8.52 -11.61 -0.05
N MET A 301 -8.19 -11.46 1.22
CA MET A 301 -6.82 -11.20 1.65
C MET A 301 -5.86 -12.35 1.39
N LEU A 302 -6.32 -13.59 1.47
CA LEU A 302 -5.45 -14.74 1.28
C LEU A 302 -4.98 -14.86 -0.17
N THR A 303 -5.87 -14.65 -1.15
CA THR A 303 -5.52 -14.60 -2.57
C THR A 303 -4.54 -13.47 -2.88
N MET A 304 -4.74 -12.28 -2.26
CA MET A 304 -3.79 -11.17 -2.39
C MET A 304 -2.41 -11.53 -1.84
N ARG A 305 -2.36 -12.18 -0.66
CA ARG A 305 -1.10 -12.65 -0.05
C ARG A 305 -0.41 -13.69 -0.93
N LYS A 306 -1.17 -14.62 -1.51
CA LYS A 306 -0.63 -15.60 -2.46
C LYS A 306 -0.05 -14.92 -3.70
N ALA A 307 -0.75 -13.94 -4.26
CA ALA A 307 -0.25 -13.16 -5.41
C ALA A 307 1.05 -12.40 -5.08
N ILE A 308 1.16 -11.81 -3.89
CA ILE A 308 2.39 -11.17 -3.41
C ILE A 308 3.52 -12.19 -3.23
N ASN A 309 3.20 -13.35 -2.62
CA ASN A 309 4.16 -14.43 -2.38
C ASN A 309 4.81 -14.91 -3.70
N ASP A 310 3.99 -15.14 -4.71
CA ASP A 310 4.45 -15.66 -5.99
C ASP A 310 5.21 -14.61 -6.81
N ASP A 311 4.76 -13.36 -6.80
CA ASP A 311 5.49 -12.25 -7.43
C ASP A 311 6.86 -12.02 -6.77
N PHE A 312 6.91 -12.02 -5.43
CA PHE A 312 8.17 -11.88 -4.72
C PHE A 312 9.11 -13.06 -4.93
N SER A 313 8.58 -14.28 -4.92
CA SER A 313 9.37 -15.51 -5.17
C SER A 313 9.97 -15.53 -6.57
N SER A 314 9.30 -14.96 -7.56
CA SER A 314 9.77 -14.93 -8.95
C SER A 314 10.64 -13.72 -9.28
N THR A 315 10.38 -12.55 -8.69
CA THR A 315 11.05 -11.28 -9.06
C THR A 315 12.02 -10.77 -8.00
N GLY A 316 11.93 -11.23 -6.75
CA GLY A 316 12.64 -10.68 -5.60
C GLY A 316 12.20 -9.27 -5.20
N GLN A 317 11.14 -8.75 -5.82
CA GLN A 317 10.65 -7.38 -5.61
C GLN A 317 9.23 -7.37 -5.06
N CYS A 318 8.93 -6.38 -4.24
CA CYS A 318 7.59 -6.16 -3.73
C CYS A 318 6.85 -5.18 -4.65
N ASN A 319 6.01 -5.69 -5.55
CA ASN A 319 5.29 -4.87 -6.53
C ASN A 319 3.88 -4.50 -6.10
N PHE A 320 3.36 -5.13 -5.04
CA PHE A 320 1.99 -4.97 -4.58
C PHE A 320 1.90 -4.47 -3.14
N HIS A 321 0.73 -3.96 -2.81
CA HIS A 321 0.33 -3.50 -1.49
C HIS A 321 -1.11 -3.92 -1.20
N ILE A 322 -1.40 -4.22 0.06
CA ILE A 322 -2.76 -4.48 0.56
C ILE A 322 -3.12 -3.33 1.51
N ALA A 323 -4.28 -2.72 1.31
CA ALA A 323 -4.80 -1.70 2.21
C ALA A 323 -4.97 -2.28 3.63
N ARG A 324 -4.69 -1.50 4.66
CA ARG A 324 -4.68 -1.97 6.05
C ARG A 324 -6.09 -2.23 6.58
N LYS A 325 -7.06 -1.40 6.14
CA LYS A 325 -8.42 -1.48 6.64
C LYS A 325 -9.19 -2.54 5.85
N PRO A 326 -9.60 -3.66 6.49
CA PRO A 326 -10.39 -4.68 5.81
C PRO A 326 -11.80 -4.15 5.51
N ILE A 327 -12.45 -4.72 4.50
CA ILE A 327 -13.81 -4.33 4.10
C ILE A 327 -14.83 -5.07 4.95
N PHE A 328 -14.82 -6.41 4.94
CA PHE A 328 -15.63 -7.24 5.83
C PHE A 328 -15.02 -8.65 6.00
N ALA A 329 -15.44 -9.33 7.07
CA ALA A 329 -14.95 -10.65 7.39
C ALA A 329 -15.65 -11.73 6.55
N LEU A 330 -14.91 -12.78 6.20
CA LEU A 330 -15.36 -13.93 5.44
C LEU A 330 -15.26 -15.19 6.30
N SER A 331 -16.32 -15.97 6.36
CA SER A 331 -16.30 -17.33 6.89
C SER A 331 -16.30 -18.30 5.71
N ILE A 332 -15.27 -19.14 5.63
CA ILE A 332 -15.02 -20.03 4.49
C ILE A 332 -15.35 -21.46 4.89
N ALA A 333 -16.13 -22.16 4.06
CA ALA A 333 -16.57 -23.53 4.29
C ALA A 333 -16.75 -24.30 2.98
N TYR A 334 -16.89 -25.63 3.05
CA TYR A 334 -17.36 -26.46 1.95
C TYR A 334 -18.89 -26.40 1.85
N ALA A 335 -19.44 -26.62 0.65
CA ALA A 335 -20.86 -26.61 0.43
C ALA A 335 -21.39 -28.01 0.11
N PHE A 336 -22.57 -28.33 0.66
CA PHE A 336 -23.27 -29.59 0.48
C PHE A 336 -24.72 -29.34 0.03
N PRO A 337 -25.35 -30.30 -0.66
CA PRO A 337 -26.78 -30.24 -0.91
C PRO A 337 -27.56 -30.07 0.40
N LYS A 338 -28.69 -29.38 0.35
CA LYS A 338 -29.52 -29.10 1.52
C LYS A 338 -29.94 -30.40 2.19
N LYS A 339 -29.84 -30.46 3.54
CA LYS A 339 -30.20 -31.62 4.39
C LYS A 339 -29.40 -32.90 4.05
N SER A 340 -28.19 -32.77 3.55
CA SER A 340 -27.30 -33.90 3.28
C SER A 340 -26.75 -34.51 4.56
N LYS A 341 -26.92 -35.81 4.76
CA LYS A 341 -26.32 -36.57 5.88
C LYS A 341 -24.77 -36.54 5.83
N LEU A 342 -24.23 -36.38 4.61
CA LEU A 342 -22.80 -36.28 4.38
C LEU A 342 -22.18 -35.09 5.14
N THR A 343 -22.93 -34.01 5.35
CA THR A 343 -22.46 -32.83 6.09
C THR A 343 -22.07 -33.17 7.53
N GLU A 344 -22.89 -33.93 8.22
CA GLU A 344 -22.62 -34.34 9.60
C GLU A 344 -21.43 -35.29 9.70
N GLU A 345 -21.36 -36.27 8.79
CA GLU A 345 -20.25 -37.22 8.74
C GLU A 345 -18.93 -36.54 8.42
N PHE A 346 -18.94 -35.61 7.49
CA PHE A 346 -17.77 -34.82 7.08
C PHE A 346 -17.27 -33.94 8.23
N ASN A 347 -18.21 -33.29 8.94
CA ASN A 347 -17.87 -32.40 10.05
C ASN A 347 -17.24 -33.12 11.24
N LYS A 348 -17.54 -34.39 11.51
CA LYS A 348 -16.87 -35.18 12.55
C LYS A 348 -15.36 -35.22 12.39
N TRP A 349 -14.87 -35.20 11.17
CA TRP A 349 -13.45 -35.23 10.89
C TRP A 349 -12.86 -33.84 10.56
N LEU A 350 -13.66 -32.97 9.94
CA LEU A 350 -13.20 -31.63 9.55
C LEU A 350 -12.96 -30.73 10.78
N ILE A 351 -13.90 -30.71 11.74
CA ILE A 351 -13.82 -29.77 12.88
C ILE A 351 -12.56 -30.03 13.70
N PRO A 352 -12.26 -31.26 14.18
CA PRO A 352 -11.02 -31.51 14.91
C PRO A 352 -9.76 -31.22 14.09
N LEU A 353 -9.80 -31.46 12.76
CA LEU A 353 -8.69 -31.16 11.89
C LEU A 353 -8.44 -29.65 11.75
N SER A 354 -9.51 -28.87 11.66
CA SER A 354 -9.41 -27.41 11.63
C SER A 354 -8.90 -26.86 12.97
N GLU A 355 -9.41 -27.36 14.08
CA GLU A 355 -9.00 -26.98 15.44
C GLU A 355 -7.55 -27.36 15.77
N SER A 356 -7.01 -28.40 15.13
CA SER A 356 -5.59 -28.80 15.29
C SER A 356 -4.60 -27.77 14.74
N GLY A 357 -5.08 -26.72 14.05
CA GLY A 357 -4.25 -25.68 13.44
C GLY A 357 -3.61 -26.06 12.11
N LEU A 358 -3.92 -27.25 11.55
CA LEU A 358 -3.35 -27.70 10.28
C LEU A 358 -3.71 -26.75 9.12
N VAL A 359 -4.95 -26.27 9.06
CA VAL A 359 -5.41 -25.31 8.04
C VAL A 359 -4.59 -24.02 8.10
N ILE A 360 -4.44 -23.46 9.30
CA ILE A 360 -3.67 -22.23 9.53
C ILE A 360 -2.21 -22.43 9.12
N ARG A 361 -1.61 -23.56 9.46
CA ARG A 361 -0.23 -23.88 9.06
C ARG A 361 -0.08 -23.91 7.53
N ARG A 362 -1.01 -24.56 6.81
CA ARG A 362 -0.98 -24.62 5.34
C ARG A 362 -1.14 -23.23 4.70
N VAL A 363 -2.00 -22.40 5.28
CA VAL A 363 -2.16 -21.00 4.86
C VAL A 363 -0.84 -20.22 5.03
N LEU A 364 -0.19 -20.35 6.17
CA LEU A 364 1.10 -19.69 6.44
C LEU A 364 2.19 -20.19 5.49
N ASP A 365 2.28 -21.49 5.26
CA ASP A 365 3.26 -22.11 4.35
C ASP A 365 3.06 -21.58 2.91
N SER A 366 1.81 -21.46 2.45
CA SER A 366 1.48 -20.98 1.10
C SER A 366 1.77 -19.48 0.86
N THR A 367 1.96 -18.71 1.93
CA THR A 367 2.16 -17.25 1.87
C THR A 367 3.41 -16.79 2.62
N SER A 368 4.35 -17.67 2.89
CA SER A 368 5.52 -17.42 3.75
C SER A 368 6.38 -16.25 3.26
N ASN A 369 6.66 -16.16 1.95
CA ASN A 369 7.48 -15.12 1.36
C ASN A 369 6.78 -13.76 1.26
N ALA A 370 5.44 -13.73 1.30
CA ALA A 370 4.68 -12.49 1.29
C ALA A 370 4.96 -11.60 2.51
N THR A 371 5.35 -12.21 3.65
CA THR A 371 5.64 -11.49 4.90
C THR A 371 6.73 -10.42 4.74
N SER A 372 7.69 -10.65 3.87
CA SER A 372 8.76 -9.70 3.55
C SER A 372 8.23 -8.42 2.92
N CYS A 373 7.18 -8.54 2.07
CA CYS A 373 6.55 -7.41 1.40
C CYS A 373 5.43 -6.74 2.21
N MET A 374 4.88 -7.43 3.21
CA MET A 374 3.80 -6.93 4.05
C MET A 374 4.30 -6.11 5.25
N ARG A 375 5.59 -6.17 5.56
CA ARG A 375 6.19 -5.27 6.55
C ARG A 375 5.98 -3.83 6.11
N THR A 376 5.65 -2.98 7.07
CA THR A 376 5.29 -1.57 6.85
C THR A 376 6.23 -0.88 5.86
N LEU A 377 5.67 -0.18 4.88
CA LEU A 377 6.37 0.53 3.81
C LEU A 377 7.43 1.55 4.30
N GLY A 378 7.46 1.88 5.60
CA GLY A 378 8.48 2.73 6.24
C GLY A 378 9.66 1.96 6.87
N LYS A 379 9.64 0.60 6.85
CA LYS A 379 10.69 -0.26 7.42
C LYS A 379 11.29 -1.23 6.39
N SER A 380 11.12 -0.99 5.11
CA SER A 380 11.88 -1.73 4.10
C SER A 380 13.35 -1.39 4.27
N GLY A 381 14.13 -2.46 4.48
CA GLY A 381 15.50 -2.47 4.88
C GLY A 381 16.47 -1.60 4.09
N PRO A 382 17.77 -1.73 4.34
CA PRO A 382 18.78 -0.76 4.00
C PRO A 382 18.99 -0.66 2.49
N ALA A 383 18.07 -0.01 1.78
CA ALA A 383 18.50 0.78 0.67
C ALA A 383 19.11 2.00 1.35
N SER A 384 20.43 2.00 1.54
CA SER A 384 21.17 3.21 1.84
C SER A 384 20.62 4.28 0.90
N PRO A 385 20.08 5.38 1.43
CA PRO A 385 19.54 6.43 0.57
C PRO A 385 20.73 7.07 -0.16
N ILE A 386 21.06 6.50 -1.30
CA ILE A 386 21.96 7.18 -2.24
C ILE A 386 21.12 8.35 -2.76
N LEU A 387 21.53 9.57 -2.39
CA LEU A 387 20.94 10.79 -2.90
C LEU A 387 21.02 10.74 -4.43
N ALA A 388 19.87 10.59 -5.07
CA ALA A 388 19.78 10.64 -6.52
C ALA A 388 19.73 12.10 -6.99
N PHE A 389 20.21 12.38 -8.18
CA PHE A 389 20.16 13.72 -8.82
C PHE A 389 18.76 14.35 -8.72
N MET A 390 17.72 13.54 -8.84
CA MET A 390 16.33 14.00 -8.76
C MET A 390 15.91 14.49 -7.37
N ASP A 391 16.56 14.08 -6.31
CA ASP A 391 16.28 14.55 -4.95
C ASP A 391 16.80 15.98 -4.75
N LEU A 392 17.78 16.39 -5.56
CA LEU A 392 18.36 17.73 -5.59
C LEU A 392 17.88 18.57 -6.78
N ALA A 393 17.01 18.05 -7.64
CA ALA A 393 16.56 18.73 -8.85
C ALA A 393 15.90 20.08 -8.56
N GLY A 394 15.20 20.24 -7.44
CA GLY A 394 14.64 21.52 -6.98
C GLY A 394 15.71 22.57 -6.69
N VAL A 395 16.86 22.18 -6.11
CA VAL A 395 17.98 23.09 -5.84
C VAL A 395 18.63 23.54 -7.16
N PHE A 396 18.83 22.60 -8.09
CA PHE A 396 19.36 22.93 -9.43
C PHE A 396 18.41 23.84 -10.23
N ALA A 397 17.09 23.62 -10.12
CA ALA A 397 16.11 24.50 -10.77
C ALA A 397 16.18 25.94 -10.24
N LEU A 398 16.33 26.12 -8.91
CA LEU A 398 16.53 27.43 -8.30
C LEU A 398 17.84 28.09 -8.75
N TRP A 399 18.92 27.32 -8.84
CA TRP A 399 20.23 27.85 -9.30
C TRP A 399 20.15 28.35 -10.74
N ILE A 400 19.54 27.59 -11.63
CA ILE A 400 19.34 28.00 -13.04
C ILE A 400 18.42 29.21 -13.15
N GLY A 401 17.30 29.23 -12.39
CA GLY A 401 16.38 30.37 -12.37
C GLY A 401 17.01 31.65 -11.81
N GLY A 402 17.88 31.52 -10.80
CA GLY A 402 18.63 32.65 -10.23
C GLY A 402 19.76 33.17 -11.10
N SER A 403 20.29 32.38 -12.04
CA SER A 403 21.35 32.82 -12.98
C SER A 403 20.81 33.65 -14.15
N HIS A 404 19.48 33.74 -14.34
CA HIS A 404 18.81 34.54 -15.38
C HIS A 404 18.17 35.83 -14.85
N ALA A 405 18.23 36.10 -13.53
CA ALA A 405 17.80 37.33 -12.88
C ALA A 405 18.99 38.21 -12.51
#